data_ef859148f5cd3a666942579043c53b89
#
_entry.id   ef859148f5cd3a666942579043c53b89
#
_cell.length_a   1.000
_cell.length_b   1.000
_cell.length_c   1.000
_cell.angle_alpha   90.00
_cell.angle_beta   90.00
_cell.angle_gamma   90.00
#
_symmetry.space_group_name_H-M   'P 1'
#
loop_
_entity.id
_entity.type
_entity.pdbx_description
1 polymer ?
#
loop_
_entity_poly.entity_id
_entity_poly.type
_entity_poly.pdbx_seq_one_letter_code
_entity_poly.pdbx_strand_id
1 'polypeptide(L)'
;TPIDIDYSKTHCEIWDTEWRGAGIPPAVALDENDHPAFLHVLSENSLSEHQYYYVRRVEGGWKQTPITHSNHQWNSCYLSKDADDTLHAYVVVGENYLEGGYMDRHGGGRIEEWVSNDKGNHWTQRREVSPNSQQYAGWRFNNVQPVVRPDGSTVDGMLLYYGWNDKDAPQATAFLLHEVVGNKRDE
;
A
#
# COMPACT_ATOMS: atom_id res chain seq x y z
N THR A 1 -30.17 12.04 3.51
CA THR A 1 -31.02 10.96 2.96
C THR A 1 -30.34 9.65 3.31
N PRO A 2 -31.06 8.64 3.83
CA PRO A 2 -30.49 7.32 4.05
C PRO A 2 -29.93 6.77 2.74
N ILE A 3 -28.77 6.12 2.80
CA ILE A 3 -28.19 5.41 1.65
C ILE A 3 -29.03 4.15 1.44
N ASP A 4 -29.49 3.90 0.23
CA ASP A 4 -30.22 2.68 -0.11
C ASP A 4 -29.31 1.46 0.08
N ILE A 5 -29.90 0.33 0.42
CA ILE A 5 -29.18 -0.95 0.62
C ILE A 5 -28.54 -1.44 -0.71
N ASP A 6 -29.11 -1.08 -1.84
CA ASP A 6 -28.55 -1.37 -3.16
C ASP A 6 -27.51 -0.30 -3.55
N TYR A 7 -26.31 -0.46 -3.05
CA TYR A 7 -25.20 0.46 -3.31
C TYR A 7 -24.82 0.57 -4.79
N SER A 8 -25.10 -0.44 -5.59
CA SER A 8 -24.77 -0.45 -7.03
C SER A 8 -25.52 0.65 -7.82
N LYS A 9 -26.59 1.20 -7.23
CA LYS A 9 -27.39 2.29 -7.81
C LYS A 9 -27.06 3.66 -7.23
N THR A 10 -26.07 3.75 -6.35
CA THR A 10 -25.69 5.00 -5.71
C THR A 10 -24.46 5.61 -6.36
N HIS A 11 -24.31 6.94 -6.26
CA HIS A 11 -23.08 7.62 -6.64
C HIS A 11 -21.88 7.34 -5.71
N CYS A 12 -22.08 6.49 -4.70
CA CYS A 12 -21.06 6.10 -3.73
C CYS A 12 -20.24 4.90 -4.21
N GLU A 13 -20.69 4.20 -5.23
CA GLU A 13 -19.92 3.11 -5.82
C GLU A 13 -18.71 3.67 -6.56
N ILE A 14 -17.52 3.24 -6.14
CA ILE A 14 -16.24 3.62 -6.74
C ILE A 14 -15.87 2.62 -7.82
N TRP A 15 -16.05 1.34 -7.52
CA TRP A 15 -15.68 0.23 -8.38
C TRP A 15 -16.43 -1.03 -7.95
N ASP A 16 -17.19 -1.61 -8.87
CA ASP A 16 -17.72 -2.96 -8.68
C ASP A 16 -16.57 -3.95 -8.86
N THR A 17 -16.10 -4.51 -7.76
CA THR A 17 -15.02 -5.50 -7.77
C THR A 17 -15.53 -6.91 -8.01
N GLU A 18 -16.83 -7.06 -8.23
CA GLU A 18 -17.52 -8.34 -8.37
C GLU A 18 -17.29 -9.25 -7.16
N TRP A 19 -16.67 -10.42 -7.37
CA TRP A 19 -16.34 -11.35 -6.29
C TRP A 19 -14.98 -11.06 -5.62
N ARG A 20 -14.17 -10.16 -6.17
CA ARG A 20 -12.80 -9.90 -5.73
C ARG A 20 -12.80 -9.14 -4.41
N GLY A 21 -12.40 -9.83 -3.35
CA GLY A 21 -12.35 -9.25 -2.02
C GLY A 21 -11.14 -8.37 -1.79
N ALA A 22 -11.35 -7.27 -1.05
CA ALA A 22 -10.28 -6.49 -0.43
C ALA A 22 -10.12 -6.92 1.02
N GLY A 23 -8.90 -7.26 1.44
CA GLY A 23 -8.66 -7.82 2.77
C GLY A 23 -8.56 -6.82 3.89
N ILE A 24 -8.12 -5.59 3.60
CA ILE A 24 -7.93 -4.52 4.58
C ILE A 24 -8.48 -3.20 4.03
N PRO A 25 -8.77 -2.23 4.92
CA PRO A 25 -9.19 -0.90 4.49
C PRO A 25 -8.15 -0.27 3.55
N PRO A 26 -8.58 0.44 2.51
CA PRO A 26 -7.69 1.14 1.61
C PRO A 26 -6.95 2.28 2.33
N ALA A 27 -5.74 2.57 1.88
CA ALA A 27 -5.12 3.86 2.18
C ALA A 27 -5.80 4.95 1.36
N VAL A 28 -5.95 6.13 1.95
CA VAL A 28 -6.65 7.27 1.33
C VAL A 28 -5.74 8.48 1.34
N ALA A 29 -5.67 9.18 0.21
CA ALA A 29 -5.04 10.50 0.09
C ALA A 29 -5.94 11.41 -0.74
N LEU A 30 -5.62 12.69 -0.82
CA LEU A 30 -6.28 13.61 -1.76
C LEU A 30 -5.47 13.70 -3.05
N ASP A 31 -6.15 13.73 -4.18
CA ASP A 31 -5.55 14.01 -5.47
C ASP A 31 -5.24 15.52 -5.64
N GLU A 32 -4.82 15.93 -6.83
CA GLU A 32 -4.51 17.34 -7.14
C GLU A 32 -5.73 18.27 -7.17
N ASN A 33 -6.94 17.72 -7.11
CA ASN A 33 -8.20 18.46 -7.10
C ASN A 33 -8.94 18.35 -5.75
N ASP A 34 -8.23 17.92 -4.71
CA ASP A 34 -8.79 17.64 -3.38
C ASP A 34 -9.89 16.56 -3.38
N HIS A 35 -9.91 15.68 -4.38
CA HIS A 35 -10.79 14.52 -4.37
C HIS A 35 -10.09 13.33 -3.71
N PRO A 36 -10.86 12.46 -3.01
CA PRO A 36 -10.28 11.25 -2.44
C PRO A 36 -9.75 10.32 -3.53
N ALA A 37 -8.54 9.82 -3.31
CA ALA A 37 -7.91 8.76 -4.06
C ALA A 37 -7.56 7.61 -3.13
N PHE A 38 -7.55 6.39 -3.64
CA PHE A 38 -7.43 5.18 -2.83
C PHE A 38 -6.28 4.31 -3.34
N LEU A 39 -5.58 3.69 -2.41
CA LEU A 39 -4.65 2.60 -2.69
C LEU A 39 -5.14 1.37 -1.93
N HIS A 40 -5.41 0.29 -2.64
CA HIS A 40 -5.87 -0.94 -2.03
C HIS A 40 -5.43 -2.19 -2.80
N VAL A 41 -5.53 -3.34 -2.15
CA VAL A 41 -5.22 -4.64 -2.73
C VAL A 41 -6.50 -5.39 -3.04
N LEU A 42 -6.55 -6.03 -4.21
CA LEU A 42 -7.65 -6.90 -4.64
C LEU A 42 -7.12 -8.24 -5.12
N SER A 43 -7.93 -9.27 -4.97
CA SER A 43 -7.70 -10.54 -5.65
C SER A 43 -7.84 -10.36 -7.17
N GLU A 44 -7.03 -11.06 -7.94
CA GLU A 44 -7.05 -11.06 -9.40
C GLU A 44 -7.84 -12.26 -9.95
N ASN A 45 -7.15 -13.14 -10.68
CA ASN A 45 -7.78 -14.30 -11.31
C ASN A 45 -8.08 -15.43 -10.33
N SER A 46 -7.46 -15.40 -9.16
CA SER A 46 -7.64 -16.40 -8.09
C SER A 46 -7.47 -15.76 -6.73
N LEU A 47 -7.87 -16.49 -5.67
CA LEU A 47 -7.69 -16.05 -4.29
C LEU A 47 -6.22 -16.05 -3.82
N SER A 48 -5.29 -16.56 -4.63
CA SER A 48 -3.85 -16.56 -4.35
C SER A 48 -3.09 -15.46 -5.11
N GLU A 49 -3.74 -14.75 -5.99
CA GLU A 49 -3.15 -13.67 -6.79
C GLU A 49 -3.79 -12.35 -6.39
N HIS A 50 -2.96 -11.39 -6.04
CA HIS A 50 -3.41 -10.07 -5.59
C HIS A 50 -2.65 -8.98 -6.29
N GLN A 51 -3.31 -7.84 -6.47
CA GLN A 51 -2.78 -6.67 -7.15
C GLN A 51 -3.10 -5.41 -6.33
N TYR A 52 -2.13 -4.51 -6.20
CA TYR A 52 -2.37 -3.16 -5.70
C TYR A 52 -2.90 -2.28 -6.81
N TYR A 53 -3.96 -1.55 -6.49
CA TYR A 53 -4.59 -0.58 -7.39
C TYR A 53 -4.61 0.80 -6.75
N TYR A 54 -4.19 1.79 -7.56
CA TYR A 54 -4.49 3.19 -7.30
C TYR A 54 -5.79 3.55 -8.01
N VAL A 55 -6.74 4.13 -7.27
CA VAL A 55 -8.06 4.49 -7.76
C VAL A 55 -8.30 5.95 -7.50
N ARG A 56 -8.59 6.71 -8.54
CA ARG A 56 -8.89 8.14 -8.44
C ARG A 56 -10.07 8.56 -9.29
N ARG A 57 -10.63 9.70 -8.94
CA ARG A 57 -11.71 10.29 -9.73
C ARG A 57 -11.17 10.90 -11.03
N VAL A 58 -11.91 10.70 -12.12
CA VAL A 58 -11.68 11.31 -13.43
C VAL A 58 -12.99 11.82 -13.98
N GLU A 59 -12.94 12.56 -15.09
CA GLU A 59 -14.15 12.95 -15.79
C GLU A 59 -14.94 11.69 -16.20
N GLY A 60 -16.19 11.67 -15.82
CA GLY A 60 -17.10 10.55 -16.12
C GLY A 60 -17.05 9.36 -15.16
N GLY A 61 -16.19 9.34 -14.12
CA GLY A 61 -16.18 8.24 -13.15
C GLY A 61 -14.90 8.05 -12.36
N TRP A 62 -14.50 6.80 -12.22
CA TRP A 62 -13.32 6.39 -11.48
C TRP A 62 -12.35 5.62 -12.39
N LYS A 63 -11.06 5.91 -12.26
CA LYS A 63 -9.99 5.21 -12.97
C LYS A 63 -9.20 4.35 -11.99
N GLN A 64 -9.00 3.09 -12.36
CA GLN A 64 -8.19 2.12 -11.65
C GLN A 64 -6.87 1.94 -12.39
N THR A 65 -5.74 2.09 -11.70
CA THR A 65 -4.41 1.89 -12.26
C THR A 65 -3.67 0.83 -11.45
N PRO A 66 -3.29 -0.31 -12.03
CA PRO A 66 -2.49 -1.31 -11.33
C PRO A 66 -1.09 -0.76 -11.06
N ILE A 67 -0.52 -1.11 -9.90
CA ILE A 67 0.84 -0.73 -9.49
C ILE A 67 1.76 -1.93 -9.56
N THR A 68 1.56 -2.89 -8.67
CA THR A 68 2.36 -4.11 -8.55
C THR A 68 1.57 -5.19 -7.82
N HIS A 69 2.02 -6.42 -7.90
CA HIS A 69 1.38 -7.54 -7.22
C HIS A 69 1.55 -7.47 -5.69
N SER A 70 0.63 -8.11 -5.00
CA SER A 70 0.72 -8.43 -3.58
C SER A 70 0.62 -9.95 -3.42
N ASN A 71 1.34 -10.52 -2.47
CA ASN A 71 1.24 -11.94 -2.18
C ASN A 71 0.14 -12.27 -1.17
N HIS A 72 -0.57 -11.27 -0.67
CA HIS A 72 -1.64 -11.49 0.32
C HIS A 72 -2.62 -10.33 0.40
N GLN A 73 -3.91 -10.66 0.57
CA GLN A 73 -4.99 -9.68 0.70
C GLN A 73 -4.91 -8.83 1.98
N TRP A 74 -4.15 -9.25 2.99
CA TRP A 74 -3.99 -8.55 4.26
C TRP A 74 -2.70 -7.74 4.36
N ASN A 75 -1.93 -7.68 3.30
CA ASN A 75 -0.79 -6.77 3.27
C ASN A 75 -1.29 -5.32 3.29
N SER A 76 -0.77 -4.54 4.22
CA SER A 76 -1.11 -3.12 4.25
C SER A 76 -0.42 -2.35 3.14
N CYS A 77 -0.90 -1.15 2.93
CA CYS A 77 -0.31 -0.18 2.03
C CYS A 77 -0.47 1.22 2.61
N TYR A 78 0.32 2.15 2.10
CA TYR A 78 0.23 3.56 2.45
C TYR A 78 0.40 4.42 1.20
N LEU A 79 -0.39 5.47 1.09
CA LEU A 79 -0.38 6.43 -0.01
C LEU A 79 -0.11 7.83 0.53
N SER A 80 0.83 8.54 -0.07
CA SER A 80 1.08 9.95 0.21
C SER A 80 1.31 10.74 -1.08
N LYS A 81 1.25 12.05 -0.95
CA LYS A 81 1.57 12.99 -2.00
C LYS A 81 2.50 14.04 -1.40
N ASP A 82 3.57 14.37 -2.09
CA ASP A 82 4.47 15.45 -1.69
C ASP A 82 4.08 16.81 -2.28
N ALA A 83 4.86 17.85 -1.99
CA ALA A 83 4.52 19.23 -2.35
C ALA A 83 4.57 19.52 -3.86
N ASP A 84 5.23 18.70 -4.64
CA ASP A 84 5.30 18.81 -6.11
C ASP A 84 4.33 17.85 -6.83
N ASP A 85 3.32 17.35 -6.10
CA ASP A 85 2.28 16.43 -6.57
C ASP A 85 2.78 15.03 -6.98
N THR A 86 4.01 14.66 -6.64
CA THR A 86 4.46 13.27 -6.77
C THR A 86 3.72 12.37 -5.80
N LEU A 87 3.14 11.31 -6.33
CA LEU A 87 2.49 10.30 -5.51
C LEU A 87 3.48 9.21 -5.10
N HIS A 88 3.39 8.78 -3.86
CA HIS A 88 4.18 7.71 -3.27
C HIS A 88 3.27 6.62 -2.73
N ALA A 89 3.41 5.42 -3.26
CA ALA A 89 2.75 4.22 -2.76
C ALA A 89 3.79 3.32 -2.07
N TYR A 90 3.58 3.07 -0.79
CA TYR A 90 4.36 2.10 -0.03
C TYR A 90 3.55 0.83 0.05
N VAL A 91 4.10 -0.26 -0.49
CA VAL A 91 3.39 -1.53 -0.66
C VAL A 91 4.24 -2.69 -0.22
N VAL A 92 3.58 -3.76 0.19
CA VAL A 92 4.24 -5.00 0.60
C VAL A 92 4.27 -5.96 -0.58
N VAL A 93 5.48 -6.36 -0.97
CA VAL A 93 5.72 -7.27 -2.10
C VAL A 93 6.52 -8.48 -1.61
N GLY A 94 6.12 -9.66 -2.04
CA GLY A 94 6.80 -10.90 -1.65
C GLY A 94 6.40 -12.08 -2.51
N GLU A 95 6.98 -13.23 -2.21
CA GLU A 95 6.62 -14.49 -2.84
C GLU A 95 5.24 -14.96 -2.33
N ASN A 96 4.54 -15.71 -3.15
CA ASN A 96 3.32 -16.37 -2.74
C ASN A 96 3.66 -17.55 -1.83
N TYR A 97 3.36 -17.39 -0.55
CA TYR A 97 3.54 -18.47 0.43
C TYR A 97 2.26 -19.32 0.45
N LEU A 98 2.33 -20.51 -0.09
CA LEU A 98 1.25 -21.50 -0.05
C LEU A 98 1.61 -22.60 0.93
N GLU A 99 0.80 -22.77 1.96
CA GLU A 99 0.92 -23.87 2.92
C GLU A 99 -0.27 -24.82 2.74
N GLY A 100 0.01 -26.07 2.39
CA GLY A 100 -1.03 -27.09 2.18
C GLY A 100 -2.04 -26.76 1.08
N GLY A 101 -1.66 -25.96 0.07
CA GLY A 101 -2.53 -25.51 -1.00
C GLY A 101 -3.37 -24.26 -0.65
N TYR A 102 -3.21 -23.72 0.53
CA TYR A 102 -3.84 -22.48 0.97
C TYR A 102 -2.80 -21.36 1.09
N MET A 103 -3.26 -20.14 0.90
CA MET A 103 -2.43 -18.96 1.15
C MET A 103 -2.00 -18.91 2.61
N ASP A 104 -0.70 -18.63 2.86
CA ASP A 104 -0.21 -18.34 4.20
C ASP A 104 -1.08 -17.24 4.83
N ARG A 105 -1.53 -17.46 6.06
CA ARG A 105 -2.42 -16.55 6.77
C ARG A 105 -1.82 -15.17 7.06
N HIS A 106 -0.54 -14.98 6.87
CA HIS A 106 0.16 -13.75 7.25
C HIS A 106 0.63 -12.91 6.07
N GLY A 107 0.89 -13.51 4.90
CA GLY A 107 1.47 -12.80 3.77
C GLY A 107 2.86 -12.22 4.09
N GLY A 108 3.10 -10.99 3.65
CA GLY A 108 4.33 -10.26 3.94
C GLY A 108 5.46 -10.52 2.97
N GLY A 109 6.48 -9.69 3.09
CA GLY A 109 7.66 -9.72 2.22
C GLY A 109 8.53 -8.52 2.51
N ARG A 110 8.96 -7.82 1.47
CA ARG A 110 9.65 -6.53 1.56
C ARG A 110 8.66 -5.38 1.35
N ILE A 111 9.01 -4.22 1.85
CA ILE A 111 8.25 -2.98 1.59
C ILE A 111 8.97 -2.23 0.48
N GLU A 112 8.23 -1.88 -0.55
CA GLU A 112 8.70 -1.11 -1.70
C GLU A 112 8.02 0.25 -1.77
N GLU A 113 8.78 1.26 -2.19
CA GLU A 113 8.27 2.57 -2.57
C GLU A 113 8.11 2.63 -4.09
N TRP A 114 6.89 2.89 -4.53
CA TRP A 114 6.54 3.15 -5.92
C TRP A 114 6.12 4.59 -6.07
N VAL A 115 6.53 5.24 -7.16
CA VAL A 115 6.26 6.65 -7.42
C VAL A 115 5.55 6.87 -8.75
N SER A 116 4.71 7.92 -8.77
CA SER A 116 4.07 8.42 -9.98
C SER A 116 4.19 9.93 -10.05
N ASN A 117 4.70 10.43 -11.17
CA ASN A 117 4.82 11.85 -11.49
C ASN A 117 3.77 12.31 -12.52
N ASP A 118 2.79 11.46 -12.81
CA ASP A 118 1.77 11.69 -13.83
C ASP A 118 0.35 11.42 -13.31
N LYS A 119 0.13 11.82 -12.05
CA LYS A 119 -1.19 11.70 -11.39
C LYS A 119 -1.68 10.25 -11.25
N GLY A 120 -0.77 9.32 -11.05
CA GLY A 120 -1.09 7.90 -10.86
C GLY A 120 -1.44 7.15 -12.16
N ASN A 121 -1.09 7.68 -13.34
CA ASN A 121 -1.30 6.96 -14.60
C ASN A 121 -0.25 5.87 -14.82
N HIS A 122 1.00 6.13 -14.41
CA HIS A 122 2.10 5.16 -14.45
C HIS A 122 2.84 5.19 -13.12
N TRP A 123 3.32 4.01 -12.71
CA TRP A 123 4.03 3.80 -11.47
C TRP A 123 5.38 3.13 -11.74
N THR A 124 6.40 3.59 -11.04
CA THR A 124 7.76 3.05 -11.15
C THR A 124 8.29 2.75 -9.76
N GLN A 125 8.86 1.57 -9.56
CA GLN A 125 9.53 1.22 -8.32
C GLN A 125 10.74 2.14 -8.14
N ARG A 126 10.78 2.85 -7.02
CA ARG A 126 11.87 3.75 -6.66
C ARG A 126 12.95 3.03 -5.87
N ARG A 127 12.54 2.28 -4.85
CA ARG A 127 13.47 1.58 -3.94
C ARG A 127 12.75 0.53 -3.08
N GLU A 128 13.54 -0.33 -2.45
CA GLU A 128 13.13 -1.10 -1.29
C GLU A 128 13.32 -0.26 -0.02
N VAL A 129 12.32 -0.24 0.86
CA VAL A 129 12.30 0.54 2.10
C VAL A 129 12.67 -0.32 3.29
N SER A 130 12.22 -1.59 3.29
CA SER A 130 12.50 -2.51 4.38
C SER A 130 13.99 -2.88 4.43
N PRO A 131 14.54 -3.20 5.63
CA PRO A 131 15.94 -3.58 5.74
C PRO A 131 16.20 -4.92 5.01
N ASN A 132 17.19 -4.91 4.14
CA ASN A 132 17.59 -6.06 3.31
C ASN A 132 18.93 -6.67 3.74
N SER A 133 19.49 -6.27 4.88
CA SER A 133 20.74 -6.81 5.39
C SER A 133 20.59 -8.26 5.87
N GLN A 134 21.70 -8.99 5.94
CA GLN A 134 21.73 -10.40 6.32
C GLN A 134 21.08 -10.66 7.71
N GLN A 135 21.14 -9.71 8.64
CA GLN A 135 20.50 -9.84 9.95
C GLN A 135 18.96 -9.92 9.89
N TYR A 136 18.37 -9.42 8.78
CA TYR A 136 16.92 -9.48 8.52
C TYR A 136 16.55 -10.60 7.53
N ALA A 137 17.49 -11.46 7.16
CA ALA A 137 17.21 -12.59 6.29
C ALA A 137 16.11 -13.49 6.88
N GLY A 138 15.05 -13.69 6.10
CA GLY A 138 13.88 -14.44 6.54
C GLY A 138 12.81 -13.64 7.28
N TRP A 139 13.00 -12.35 7.47
CA TRP A 139 11.94 -11.46 7.91
C TRP A 139 10.94 -11.21 6.78
N ARG A 140 9.65 -11.18 7.15
CA ARG A 140 8.54 -10.82 6.29
C ARG A 140 7.81 -9.63 6.91
N PHE A 141 7.77 -8.52 6.19
CA PHE A 141 7.06 -7.31 6.61
C PHE A 141 5.69 -7.31 5.95
N ASN A 142 4.62 -7.11 6.68
CA ASN A 142 3.25 -7.11 6.15
C ASN A 142 2.47 -5.84 6.47
N ASN A 143 3.10 -4.90 7.16
CA ASN A 143 2.43 -3.68 7.56
C ASN A 143 3.36 -2.47 7.40
N VAL A 144 2.83 -1.40 6.85
CA VAL A 144 3.48 -0.10 6.72
C VAL A 144 2.46 1.00 7.00
N GLN A 145 2.84 1.97 7.81
CA GLN A 145 1.99 3.10 8.15
C GLN A 145 2.82 4.38 8.28
N PRO A 146 2.22 5.55 8.01
CA PRO A 146 2.88 6.82 8.25
C PRO A 146 2.99 7.09 9.75
N VAL A 147 3.98 7.89 10.13
CA VAL A 147 3.96 8.57 11.41
C VAL A 147 3.18 9.86 11.24
N VAL A 148 2.19 10.08 12.09
CA VAL A 148 1.32 11.27 12.01
C VAL A 148 1.50 12.17 13.23
N ARG A 149 1.33 13.46 13.01
CA ARG A 149 1.31 14.48 14.06
C ARG A 149 -0.07 14.56 14.70
N PRO A 150 -0.20 15.22 15.87
CA PRO A 150 -1.49 15.39 16.52
C PRO A 150 -2.55 16.12 15.68
N ASP A 151 -2.14 16.94 14.72
CA ASP A 151 -3.03 17.62 13.78
C ASP A 151 -3.46 16.73 12.58
N GLY A 152 -2.99 15.48 12.53
CA GLY A 152 -3.29 14.52 11.45
C GLY A 152 -2.36 14.61 10.26
N SER A 153 -1.43 15.58 10.20
CA SER A 153 -0.44 15.64 9.13
C SER A 153 0.62 14.53 9.27
N THR A 154 1.15 14.07 8.16
CA THR A 154 2.22 13.08 8.16
C THR A 154 3.58 13.71 8.51
N VAL A 155 4.47 12.91 9.07
CA VAL A 155 5.88 13.29 9.26
C VAL A 155 6.65 12.77 8.05
N ASP A 156 7.17 13.69 7.24
CA ASP A 156 7.91 13.34 6.03
C ASP A 156 9.12 12.47 6.36
N GLY A 157 9.34 11.45 5.55
CA GLY A 157 10.44 10.52 5.71
C GLY A 157 10.34 9.59 6.93
N MET A 158 9.20 9.56 7.64
CA MET A 158 8.98 8.65 8.76
C MET A 158 7.91 7.61 8.47
N LEU A 159 8.29 6.34 8.53
CA LEU A 159 7.40 5.19 8.36
C LEU A 159 7.58 4.22 9.52
N LEU A 160 6.47 3.80 10.08
CA LEU A 160 6.41 2.65 10.98
C LEU A 160 6.05 1.41 10.16
N TYR A 161 6.84 0.37 10.28
CA TYR A 161 6.53 -0.92 9.65
C TYR A 161 6.86 -2.06 10.60
N TYR A 162 6.16 -3.19 10.46
CA TYR A 162 6.42 -4.36 11.26
C TYR A 162 6.24 -5.65 10.45
N GLY A 163 6.82 -6.71 11.00
CA GLY A 163 6.79 -8.03 10.43
C GLY A 163 7.24 -9.09 11.44
N TRP A 164 7.54 -10.26 10.92
CA TRP A 164 7.97 -11.40 11.73
C TRP A 164 9.05 -12.22 11.03
N ASN A 165 9.70 -13.06 11.82
CA ASN A 165 10.68 -14.04 11.36
C ASN A 165 10.28 -15.44 11.86
N ASP A 166 10.11 -16.39 10.95
CA ASP A 166 9.68 -17.75 11.25
C ASP A 166 10.85 -18.72 11.44
N LYS A 167 12.11 -18.27 11.28
CA LYS A 167 13.25 -19.20 11.19
C LYS A 167 13.59 -19.92 12.48
N ASP A 168 13.53 -19.24 13.63
CA ASP A 168 14.05 -19.78 14.89
C ASP A 168 13.00 -19.88 15.99
N ALA A 169 12.08 -18.96 16.01
CA ALA A 169 10.86 -18.91 16.80
C ALA A 169 10.03 -17.75 16.25
N PRO A 170 8.71 -17.81 16.29
CA PRO A 170 7.88 -16.71 15.83
C PRO A 170 8.26 -15.44 16.58
N GLN A 171 8.93 -14.54 15.90
CA GLN A 171 9.29 -13.23 16.44
C GLN A 171 8.59 -12.17 15.62
N ALA A 172 7.87 -11.27 16.30
CA ALA A 172 7.32 -10.07 15.68
C ALA A 172 8.00 -8.85 16.27
N THR A 173 8.33 -7.88 15.42
CA THR A 173 8.87 -6.60 15.87
C THR A 173 8.49 -5.48 14.94
N ALA A 174 8.51 -4.27 15.48
CA ALA A 174 8.24 -3.05 14.74
C ALA A 174 9.54 -2.27 14.52
N PHE A 175 9.62 -1.60 13.38
CA PHE A 175 10.73 -0.78 12.96
C PHE A 175 10.25 0.61 12.64
N LEU A 176 11.04 1.60 13.00
CA LEU A 176 10.83 2.98 12.60
C LEU A 176 11.91 3.37 11.57
N LEU A 177 11.51 3.58 10.33
CA LEU A 177 12.34 4.23 9.35
C LEU A 177 12.27 5.74 9.59
N HIS A 178 13.41 6.37 9.78
CA HIS A 178 13.56 7.80 9.81
C HIS A 178 14.59 8.22 8.76
N GLU A 179 14.12 8.79 7.67
CA GLU A 179 15.01 9.40 6.68
C GLU A 179 15.43 10.78 7.17
N VAL A 180 16.70 10.89 7.50
CA VAL A 180 17.30 12.21 7.61
C VAL A 180 17.35 12.78 6.19
N VAL A 181 16.47 13.72 5.88
CA VAL A 181 16.60 14.53 4.67
C VAL A 181 17.98 15.18 4.74
N GLY A 182 18.91 14.64 3.97
CA GLY A 182 20.26 15.15 3.95
C GLY A 182 20.23 16.62 3.59
N ASN A 183 20.78 17.47 4.43
CA ASN A 183 21.14 18.80 4.05
C ASN A 183 21.95 18.67 2.75
N LYS A 184 21.38 19.10 1.62
CA LYS A 184 22.19 19.44 0.47
C LYS A 184 23.18 20.49 1.00
N ARG A 185 24.41 20.06 1.22
CA ARG A 185 25.51 21.02 1.32
C ARG A 185 25.58 21.65 -0.05
N ASP A 186 25.19 22.92 -0.11
CA ASP A 186 25.50 23.76 -1.25
C ASP A 186 27.04 23.74 -1.36
N GLU A 187 27.56 23.06 -2.40
CA GLU A 187 28.90 23.23 -2.92
C GLU A 187 28.86 24.23 -4.07
#